data_98105da8269b45f3a69616f198e9ff63
#
_entry.id   98105da8269b45f3a69616f198e9ff63
#
_cell.length_a   1.000
_cell.length_b   1.000
_cell.length_c   1.000
_cell.angle_alpha   90.00
_cell.angle_beta   90.00
_cell.angle_gamma   90.00
#
_symmetry.space_group_name_H-M   'P 1'
#
loop_
_entity.id
_entity.type
_entity.pdbx_description
1 polymer ?
#
loop_
_entity_poly.entity_id
_entity_poly.type
_entity_poly.pdbx_seq_one_letter_code
_entity_poly.pdbx_strand_id
1 'polypeptide(L)'
;MIIIRYQTPDGPEFGIVEGEGIYQAEGDYATGFRRGEPAGELGQVALLCPCQVTKIVAVGRNYAAHAAEHGDEVPSQPLIFLKPPSAVIGPGEAIVCPPQSAQVEHETELAVVIGQRARRVAAADAWA
;
A
#
# COMPACT_ATOMS: atom_id res chain seq x y z
N MET A 1 -3.46 -12.85 -8.43
CA MET A 1 -3.74 -11.63 -9.22
C MET A 1 -2.88 -10.52 -8.65
N ILE A 2 -2.16 -9.77 -9.50
CA ILE A 2 -1.38 -8.60 -9.08
C ILE A 2 -2.10 -7.37 -9.63
N ILE A 3 -2.52 -6.48 -8.72
CA ILE A 3 -3.16 -5.22 -9.07
C ILE A 3 -2.14 -4.11 -8.93
N ILE A 4 -2.06 -3.26 -9.94
CA ILE A 4 -1.25 -2.04 -9.95
C ILE A 4 -2.16 -0.83 -10.16
N ARG A 5 -1.64 0.34 -9.83
CA ARG A 5 -2.17 1.62 -10.27
C ARG A 5 -1.08 2.35 -11.02
N TYR A 6 -1.39 2.88 -12.19
CA TYR A 6 -0.41 3.49 -13.08
C TYR A 6 -0.97 4.74 -13.75
N GLN A 7 -0.07 5.60 -14.23
CA GLN A 7 -0.45 6.84 -14.89
C GLN A 7 -0.69 6.62 -16.38
N THR A 8 -1.83 7.08 -16.87
CA THR A 8 -2.13 7.19 -18.30
C THR A 8 -2.26 8.66 -18.71
N PRO A 9 -2.32 9.00 -20.02
CA PRO A 9 -2.58 10.36 -20.48
C PRO A 9 -3.92 10.92 -19.96
N ASP A 10 -4.91 10.06 -19.75
CA ASP A 10 -6.24 10.43 -19.27
C ASP A 10 -6.36 10.44 -17.74
N GLY A 11 -5.32 10.05 -17.03
CA GLY A 11 -5.25 10.02 -15.58
C GLY A 11 -4.84 8.66 -15.01
N PRO A 12 -4.87 8.51 -13.68
CA PRO A 12 -4.53 7.25 -13.02
C PRO A 12 -5.56 6.15 -13.26
N GLU A 13 -5.09 4.97 -13.66
CA GLU A 13 -5.92 3.77 -13.86
C GLU A 13 -5.42 2.56 -13.04
N PHE A 14 -6.30 1.58 -12.85
CA PHE A 14 -5.93 0.29 -12.30
C PHE A 14 -5.63 -0.71 -13.41
N GLY A 15 -4.63 -1.56 -13.18
CA GLY A 15 -4.23 -2.63 -14.07
C GLY A 15 -4.02 -3.95 -13.36
N ILE A 16 -4.24 -5.04 -14.10
CA ILE A 16 -3.85 -6.39 -13.71
C ILE A 16 -2.58 -6.74 -14.46
N VAL A 17 -1.55 -7.22 -13.74
CA VAL A 17 -0.27 -7.62 -14.34
C VAL A 17 -0.26 -9.13 -14.55
N GLU A 18 0.09 -9.54 -15.79
CA GLU A 18 0.37 -10.92 -16.16
C GLU A 18 1.67 -10.95 -16.99
N GLY A 19 2.72 -11.52 -16.40
CA GLY A 19 4.07 -11.41 -16.98
C GLY A 19 4.53 -9.97 -17.08
N GLU A 20 4.89 -9.50 -18.27
CA GLU A 20 5.24 -8.11 -18.55
C GLU A 20 4.03 -7.27 -19.02
N GLY A 21 2.90 -7.90 -19.28
CA GLY A 21 1.70 -7.24 -19.80
C GLY A 21 0.83 -6.63 -18.71
N ILE A 22 0.23 -5.49 -19.03
CA ILE A 22 -0.81 -4.83 -18.23
C ILE A 22 -2.13 -4.99 -18.96
N TYR A 23 -3.16 -5.35 -18.22
CA TYR A 23 -4.55 -5.42 -18.66
C TYR A 23 -5.38 -4.46 -17.82
N GLN A 24 -6.41 -3.87 -18.40
CA GLN A 24 -7.36 -3.04 -17.64
C GLN A 24 -7.93 -3.83 -16.47
N ALA A 25 -8.03 -3.19 -15.31
CA ALA A 25 -8.65 -3.77 -14.13
C ALA A 25 -10.07 -3.19 -13.97
N GLU A 26 -11.07 -3.98 -14.36
CA GLU A 26 -12.47 -3.61 -14.20
C GLU A 26 -12.96 -3.95 -12.81
N GLY A 27 -13.56 -2.97 -12.12
CA GLY A 27 -14.04 -3.12 -10.75
C GLY A 27 -13.26 -2.26 -9.74
N ASP A 28 -13.30 -2.64 -8.48
CA ASP A 28 -12.64 -1.95 -7.38
C ASP A 28 -12.26 -2.90 -6.23
N TYR A 29 -11.68 -2.36 -5.16
CA TYR A 29 -11.29 -3.17 -3.99
C TYR A 29 -12.49 -3.74 -3.21
N ALA A 30 -13.67 -3.15 -3.31
CA ALA A 30 -14.86 -3.61 -2.61
C ALA A 30 -15.57 -4.74 -3.36
N THR A 31 -15.59 -4.67 -4.69
CA THR A 31 -16.29 -5.63 -5.57
C THR A 31 -15.36 -6.67 -6.18
N GLY A 32 -14.05 -6.46 -6.03
CA GLY A 32 -13.01 -7.22 -6.69
C GLY A 32 -12.72 -6.70 -8.10
N PHE A 33 -11.59 -7.14 -8.65
CA PHE A 33 -11.13 -6.76 -9.98
C PHE A 33 -11.28 -7.93 -10.97
N ARG A 34 -11.67 -7.61 -12.19
CA ARG A 34 -11.68 -8.52 -13.35
C ARG A 34 -10.75 -7.99 -14.42
N ARG A 35 -10.13 -8.93 -15.14
CA ARG A 35 -9.25 -8.62 -16.24
C ARG A 35 -10.07 -8.15 -17.45
N GLY A 36 -9.75 -6.95 -17.92
CA GLY A 36 -10.26 -6.37 -19.17
C GLY A 36 -9.28 -6.51 -20.33
N GLU A 37 -9.31 -5.53 -21.23
CA GLU A 37 -8.49 -5.51 -22.45
C GLU A 37 -7.01 -5.22 -22.15
N PRO A 38 -6.09 -5.60 -23.07
CA PRO A 38 -4.68 -5.21 -22.95
C PRO A 38 -4.51 -3.70 -22.90
N ALA A 39 -3.66 -3.22 -21.98
CA ALA A 39 -3.46 -1.79 -21.72
C ALA A 39 -2.01 -1.31 -21.85
N GLY A 40 -1.04 -2.22 -22.03
CA GLY A 40 0.37 -1.87 -22.20
C GLY A 40 1.33 -2.85 -21.57
N GLU A 41 2.54 -2.37 -21.30
CA GLU A 41 3.63 -3.15 -20.69
C GLU A 41 4.11 -2.49 -19.39
N LEU A 42 4.43 -3.30 -18.39
CA LEU A 42 4.81 -2.85 -17.04
C LEU A 42 6.04 -1.91 -17.07
N GLY A 43 7.02 -2.18 -17.92
CA GLY A 43 8.24 -1.38 -18.05
C GLY A 43 8.05 -0.03 -18.74
N GLN A 44 6.87 0.26 -19.29
CA GLN A 44 6.59 1.46 -20.09
C GLN A 44 5.67 2.46 -19.38
N VAL A 45 5.24 2.17 -18.15
CA VAL A 45 4.30 3.00 -17.39
C VAL A 45 4.91 3.52 -16.10
N ALA A 46 4.45 4.69 -15.66
CA ALA A 46 4.76 5.20 -14.33
C ALA A 46 3.81 4.56 -13.31
N LEU A 47 4.36 3.76 -12.40
CA LEU A 47 3.60 3.15 -11.32
C LEU A 47 3.27 4.18 -10.25
N LEU A 48 2.08 4.08 -9.69
CA LEU A 48 1.58 4.88 -8.60
C LEU A 48 1.38 4.02 -7.34
N CYS A 49 1.14 4.66 -6.19
CA CYS A 49 0.64 3.93 -5.02
C CYS A 49 -0.57 3.07 -5.44
N PRO A 50 -0.61 1.77 -5.08
CA PRO A 50 -1.60 0.83 -5.62
C PRO A 50 -3.05 1.14 -5.23
N CYS A 51 -3.29 2.04 -4.30
CA CYS A 51 -4.64 2.46 -3.91
C CYS A 51 -4.75 3.98 -3.77
N GLN A 52 -5.99 4.48 -3.75
CA GLN A 52 -6.28 5.88 -3.41
C GLN A 52 -6.32 6.02 -1.88
N VAL A 53 -5.22 6.49 -1.31
CA VAL A 53 -5.05 6.57 0.14
C VAL A 53 -5.84 7.75 0.71
N THR A 54 -6.77 7.48 1.62
CA THR A 54 -7.49 8.49 2.40
C THR A 54 -6.94 8.62 3.83
N LYS A 55 -6.39 7.55 4.36
CA LYS A 55 -5.71 7.48 5.66
C LYS A 55 -4.79 6.26 5.71
N ILE A 56 -3.78 6.33 6.55
CA ILE A 56 -2.92 5.20 6.87
C ILE A 56 -2.99 4.98 8.37
N VAL A 57 -3.37 3.77 8.77
CA VAL A 57 -3.33 3.32 10.17
C VAL A 57 -2.13 2.40 10.28
N ALA A 58 -1.12 2.83 11.00
CA ALA A 58 0.12 2.10 11.20
C ALA A 58 0.15 1.42 12.58
N VAL A 59 0.86 0.30 12.67
CA VAL A 59 1.02 -0.47 13.90
C VAL A 59 2.51 -0.49 14.26
N GLY A 60 2.87 0.22 15.30
CA GLY A 60 4.25 0.31 15.77
C GLY A 60 4.70 -0.97 16.50
N ARG A 61 6.01 -1.28 16.35
CA ARG A 61 6.68 -2.45 16.97
C ARG A 61 6.01 -3.78 16.66
N ASN A 62 5.43 -3.88 15.46
CA ASN A 62 4.67 -5.05 15.04
C ASN A 62 5.56 -6.28 14.75
N TYR A 63 6.84 -6.06 14.43
CA TYR A 63 7.82 -7.11 14.15
C TYR A 63 8.74 -7.29 15.35
N ALA A 64 8.71 -8.49 15.96
CA ALA A 64 9.47 -8.80 17.17
C ALA A 64 10.98 -8.61 16.99
N ALA A 65 11.54 -8.95 15.83
CA ALA A 65 12.95 -8.74 15.52
C ALA A 65 13.33 -7.27 15.53
N HIS A 66 12.50 -6.42 14.92
CA HIS A 66 12.70 -4.98 14.90
C HIS A 66 12.61 -4.34 16.30
N ALA A 67 11.65 -4.76 17.13
CA ALA A 67 11.57 -4.31 18.52
C ALA A 67 12.85 -4.67 19.29
N ALA A 68 13.36 -5.88 19.10
CA ALA A 68 14.58 -6.35 19.77
C ALA A 68 15.85 -5.58 19.32
N GLU A 69 15.95 -5.17 18.06
CA GLU A 69 17.06 -4.33 17.54
C GLU A 69 17.16 -2.99 18.28
N HIS A 70 16.03 -2.42 18.69
CA HIS A 70 15.95 -1.18 19.47
C HIS A 70 15.97 -1.40 20.99
N GLY A 71 16.07 -2.64 21.46
CA GLY A 71 16.00 -2.96 22.88
C GLY A 71 14.62 -2.81 23.50
N ASP A 72 13.59 -2.79 22.65
CA ASP A 72 12.20 -2.61 23.04
C ASP A 72 11.47 -3.97 23.18
N GLU A 73 10.47 -4.00 24.05
CA GLU A 73 9.55 -5.14 24.14
C GLU A 73 8.42 -5.02 23.09
N VAL A 74 7.96 -6.17 22.59
CA VAL A 74 6.76 -6.21 21.76
C VAL A 74 5.55 -5.82 22.61
N PRO A 75 4.76 -4.80 22.22
CA PRO A 75 3.61 -4.37 22.99
C PRO A 75 2.56 -5.48 23.11
N SER A 76 1.95 -5.63 24.28
CA SER A 76 0.85 -6.59 24.53
C SER A 76 -0.46 -6.19 23.82
N GLN A 77 -0.56 -4.93 23.38
CA GLN A 77 -1.66 -4.41 22.56
C GLN A 77 -1.07 -3.62 21.40
N PRO A 78 -1.75 -3.58 20.23
CA PRO A 78 -1.26 -2.84 19.08
C PRO A 78 -1.03 -1.35 19.39
N LEU A 79 0.19 -0.89 19.13
CA LEU A 79 0.52 0.54 19.20
C LEU A 79 0.09 1.19 17.87
N ILE A 80 -1.07 1.82 17.85
CA ILE A 80 -1.67 2.38 16.65
C ILE A 80 -1.35 3.86 16.52
N PHE A 81 -0.92 4.29 15.32
CA PHE A 81 -0.74 5.68 14.96
C PHE A 81 -1.17 5.96 13.52
N LEU A 82 -1.24 7.22 13.13
CA LEU A 82 -1.68 7.63 11.80
C LEU A 82 -0.54 8.28 11.03
N LYS A 83 -0.45 7.95 9.75
CA LYS A 83 0.35 8.70 8.77
C LYS A 83 -0.59 9.48 7.84
N PRO A 84 -0.26 10.73 7.48
CA PRO A 84 -1.11 11.51 6.56
C PRO A 84 -1.00 10.96 5.13
N PRO A 85 -2.05 11.10 4.30
CA PRO A 85 -1.99 10.72 2.88
C PRO A 85 -0.88 11.42 2.10
N SER A 86 -0.47 12.62 2.52
CA SER A 86 0.63 13.38 1.92
C SER A 86 2.01 12.74 2.11
N ALA A 87 2.13 11.72 2.97
CA ALA A 87 3.36 10.94 3.13
C ALA A 87 3.49 9.79 2.11
N VAL A 88 2.48 9.59 1.24
CA VAL A 88 2.47 8.51 0.26
C VAL A 88 3.18 8.95 -1.01
N ILE A 89 4.09 8.11 -1.47
CA ILE A 89 4.77 8.23 -2.76
C ILE A 89 4.56 6.95 -3.57
N GLY A 90 4.79 7.02 -4.87
CA GLY A 90 4.75 5.87 -5.78
C GLY A 90 6.09 5.11 -5.82
N PRO A 91 6.10 3.93 -6.43
CA PRO A 91 7.33 3.17 -6.67
C PRO A 91 8.35 3.99 -7.46
N GLY A 92 9.60 3.99 -6.98
CA GLY A 92 10.71 4.71 -7.63
C GLY A 92 10.76 6.22 -7.36
N GLU A 93 9.80 6.79 -6.64
CA GLU A 93 9.86 8.19 -6.22
C GLU A 93 10.85 8.38 -5.06
N ALA A 94 11.45 9.56 -4.99
CA ALA A 94 12.46 9.88 -4.00
C ALA A 94 11.84 10.19 -2.63
N ILE A 95 12.38 9.57 -1.57
CA ILE A 95 12.11 9.96 -0.19
C ILE A 95 12.92 11.22 0.12
N VAL A 96 12.23 12.32 0.41
CA VAL A 96 12.87 13.59 0.76
C VAL A 96 13.17 13.61 2.26
N CYS A 97 14.46 13.53 2.62
CA CYS A 97 14.89 13.63 4.01
C CYS A 97 14.68 15.07 4.52
N PRO A 98 13.90 15.28 5.59
CA PRO A 98 13.65 16.60 6.14
C PRO A 98 14.90 17.14 6.85
N PRO A 99 15.19 18.45 6.76
CA PRO A 99 16.39 19.04 7.38
C PRO A 99 16.36 19.00 8.93
N GLN A 100 15.22 18.73 9.52
CA GLN A 100 15.04 18.61 10.98
C GLN A 100 15.53 17.28 11.54
N SER A 101 15.72 16.25 10.69
CA SER A 101 16.20 14.94 11.12
C SER A 101 17.66 14.74 10.70
N ALA A 102 18.49 14.36 11.67
CA ALA A 102 19.87 13.94 11.40
C ALA A 102 19.96 12.46 10.98
N GLN A 103 18.89 11.68 11.17
CA GLN A 103 18.85 10.26 10.89
C GLN A 103 17.46 9.90 10.36
N VAL A 104 17.43 9.43 9.11
CA VAL A 104 16.22 8.93 8.45
C VAL A 104 16.44 7.47 8.11
N GLU A 105 15.60 6.60 8.63
CA GLU A 105 15.69 5.16 8.47
C GLU A 105 14.48 4.65 7.68
N HIS A 106 14.65 3.53 6.98
CA HIS A 106 13.56 2.87 6.28
C HIS A 106 13.08 1.65 7.06
N GLU A 107 11.81 1.38 6.98
CA GLU A 107 11.18 0.18 7.53
C GLU A 107 10.36 -0.49 6.44
N THR A 108 10.48 -1.82 6.33
CA THR A 108 9.69 -2.61 5.38
C THR A 108 8.51 -3.23 6.10
N GLU A 109 7.32 -2.90 5.67
CA GLU A 109 6.08 -3.38 6.30
C GLU A 109 5.09 -3.96 5.29
N LEU A 110 4.31 -4.95 5.74
CA LEU A 110 3.16 -5.44 5.00
C LEU A 110 2.01 -4.45 5.13
N ALA A 111 1.55 -3.92 4.00
CA ALA A 111 0.38 -3.08 3.94
C ALA A 111 -0.88 -3.88 3.56
N VAL A 112 -1.98 -3.63 4.25
CA VAL A 112 -3.30 -4.21 3.95
C VAL A 112 -4.23 -3.11 3.48
N VAL A 113 -4.84 -3.29 2.30
CA VAL A 113 -5.84 -2.37 1.77
C VAL A 113 -7.22 -2.78 2.27
N ILE A 114 -7.92 -1.87 2.95
CA ILE A 114 -9.29 -2.09 3.40
C ILE A 114 -10.24 -1.86 2.23
N GLY A 115 -10.75 -2.94 1.66
CA GLY A 115 -11.64 -2.91 0.49
C GLY A 115 -13.07 -2.47 0.80
N GLN A 116 -13.59 -2.80 1.98
CA GLN A 116 -14.96 -2.49 2.38
C GLN A 116 -15.00 -1.72 3.70
N ARG A 117 -16.02 -0.88 3.85
CA ARG A 117 -16.23 -0.16 5.11
C ARG A 117 -16.52 -1.14 6.24
N ALA A 118 -15.65 -1.19 7.23
CA ALA A 118 -15.70 -2.14 8.34
C ALA A 118 -15.89 -1.42 9.69
N ARG A 119 -16.65 -2.04 10.58
CA ARG A 119 -16.81 -1.59 11.97
C ARG A 119 -17.12 -2.78 12.87
N ARG A 120 -16.31 -2.98 13.91
CA ARG A 120 -16.47 -4.06 14.91
C ARG A 120 -16.52 -5.45 14.25
N VAL A 121 -15.68 -5.65 13.26
CA VAL A 121 -15.54 -6.94 12.55
C VAL A 121 -14.83 -7.92 13.47
N ALA A 122 -15.36 -9.15 13.59
CA ALA A 122 -14.66 -10.19 14.32
C ALA A 122 -13.40 -10.63 13.56
N ALA A 123 -12.37 -11.08 14.29
CA ALA A 123 -11.11 -11.49 13.65
C ALA A 123 -11.30 -12.61 12.62
N ALA A 124 -12.26 -13.50 12.84
CA ALA A 124 -12.60 -14.58 11.89
C ALA A 124 -13.15 -14.07 10.56
N ASP A 125 -13.73 -12.88 10.54
CA ASP A 125 -14.41 -12.28 9.38
C ASP A 125 -13.56 -11.19 8.71
N ALA A 126 -12.33 -10.97 9.22
CA ALA A 126 -11.48 -9.86 8.75
C ALA A 126 -11.05 -9.97 7.28
N TRP A 127 -11.11 -11.16 6.72
CA TRP A 127 -10.74 -11.45 5.32
C TRP A 127 -11.94 -11.78 4.41
N ALA A 128 -13.17 -11.59 4.90
CA ALA A 128 -14.39 -11.86 4.14
C ALA A 128 -14.75 -10.71 3.18
#